data_49a8d811c9768a712a1ab2652c1584b2
#
_entry.id   49a8d811c9768a712a1ab2652c1584b2
#
_cell.length_a   1.000
_cell.length_b   1.000
_cell.length_c   1.000
_cell.angle_alpha   90.00
_cell.angle_beta   90.00
_cell.angle_gamma   90.00
#
_symmetry.space_group_name_H-M   'P 1'
#
loop_
_entity.id
_entity.type
_entity.pdbx_description
1 polymer ?
#
loop_
_entity_poly.entity_id
_entity_poly.type
_entity_poly.pdbx_seq_one_letter_code
_entity_poly.pdbx_strand_id
1 'polypeptide(L)'
;MPNVSDKEFRALVSLLDDNDDEVYVHVTDKLFSLGLDGIPLLESAWETTDNQITQSRLEDVINKIQFSNVKDRLIKWIQNGVQDLLEGALLVAKFQYPDLDEYKITQKVNSIAKNIWIELNPALSPLEEAHVVNHVFFQLHGFYGQQTQQLDIDLGYINNLIDSKKGN
;
A
#
# COMPACT_ATOMS: atom_id res chain seq x y z
N MET A 1 -19.01 3.80 -12.87
CA MET A 1 -19.39 3.64 -11.45
C MET A 1 -20.41 2.52 -11.39
N PRO A 2 -20.20 1.45 -10.65
CA PRO A 2 -21.23 0.46 -10.43
C PRO A 2 -22.36 1.13 -9.65
N ASN A 3 -23.53 1.17 -10.27
CA ASN A 3 -24.68 1.91 -9.77
C ASN A 3 -25.51 0.98 -8.87
N VAL A 4 -24.96 0.65 -7.68
CA VAL A 4 -25.69 -0.08 -6.64
C VAL A 4 -26.44 0.95 -5.81
N SER A 5 -27.76 0.82 -5.73
CA SER A 5 -28.56 1.70 -4.86
C SER A 5 -28.31 1.38 -3.38
N ASP A 6 -28.44 2.37 -2.49
CA ASP A 6 -28.30 2.16 -1.03
C ASP A 6 -29.15 0.99 -0.51
N LYS A 7 -30.34 0.81 -1.09
CA LYS A 7 -31.23 -0.29 -0.70
C LYS A 7 -30.66 -1.66 -1.12
N GLU A 8 -30.10 -1.73 -2.34
CA GLU A 8 -29.49 -2.95 -2.86
C GLU A 8 -28.20 -3.26 -2.06
N PHE A 9 -27.36 -2.27 -1.76
CA PHE A 9 -26.16 -2.45 -0.96
C PHE A 9 -26.48 -3.00 0.43
N ARG A 10 -27.46 -2.42 1.14
CA ARG A 10 -27.89 -2.93 2.46
C ARG A 10 -28.46 -4.33 2.40
N ALA A 11 -29.17 -4.69 1.31
CA ALA A 11 -29.66 -6.04 1.10
C ALA A 11 -28.49 -7.03 0.89
N LEU A 12 -27.47 -6.65 0.10
CA LEU A 12 -26.28 -7.47 -0.07
C LEU A 12 -25.52 -7.69 1.24
N VAL A 13 -25.34 -6.62 2.04
CA VAL A 13 -24.69 -6.73 3.35
C VAL A 13 -25.46 -7.64 4.30
N SER A 14 -26.81 -7.56 4.29
CA SER A 14 -27.64 -8.45 5.13
C SER A 14 -27.63 -9.93 4.72
N LEU A 15 -27.21 -10.22 3.50
CA LEU A 15 -27.06 -11.61 3.01
C LEU A 15 -25.66 -12.16 3.20
N LEU A 16 -24.72 -11.35 3.71
CA LEU A 16 -23.36 -11.85 3.97
C LEU A 16 -23.29 -12.90 5.07
N ASP A 17 -24.22 -12.97 6.01
CA ASP A 17 -24.26 -13.98 7.06
C ASP A 17 -25.06 -15.24 6.67
N ASP A 18 -25.57 -15.30 5.44
CA ASP A 18 -26.28 -16.49 4.96
C ASP A 18 -25.37 -17.72 4.99
N ASN A 19 -25.98 -18.87 5.35
CA ASN A 19 -25.29 -20.16 5.41
C ASN A 19 -25.24 -20.88 4.05
N ASP A 20 -25.91 -20.37 3.03
CA ASP A 20 -25.90 -20.91 1.68
C ASP A 20 -24.66 -20.41 0.94
N ASP A 21 -23.77 -21.33 0.58
CA ASP A 21 -22.52 -21.02 -0.12
C ASP A 21 -22.75 -20.36 -1.49
N GLU A 22 -23.82 -20.71 -2.20
CA GLU A 22 -24.14 -20.09 -3.49
C GLU A 22 -24.54 -18.61 -3.29
N VAL A 23 -25.36 -18.33 -2.30
CA VAL A 23 -25.76 -16.96 -1.92
C VAL A 23 -24.52 -16.18 -1.52
N TYR A 24 -23.67 -16.72 -0.65
CA TYR A 24 -22.43 -16.08 -0.19
C TYR A 24 -21.50 -15.71 -1.36
N VAL A 25 -21.25 -16.64 -2.29
CA VAL A 25 -20.41 -16.39 -3.46
C VAL A 25 -20.98 -15.26 -4.32
N HIS A 26 -22.29 -15.29 -4.64
CA HIS A 26 -22.93 -14.26 -5.46
C HIS A 26 -22.89 -12.88 -4.79
N VAL A 27 -23.16 -12.80 -3.49
CA VAL A 27 -23.12 -11.56 -2.72
C VAL A 27 -21.70 -10.99 -2.69
N THR A 28 -20.71 -11.85 -2.38
CA THR A 28 -19.30 -11.46 -2.34
C THR A 28 -18.81 -10.95 -3.69
N ASP A 29 -19.15 -11.63 -4.79
CA ASP A 29 -18.75 -11.21 -6.13
C ASP A 29 -19.41 -9.89 -6.54
N LYS A 30 -20.65 -9.66 -6.13
CA LYS A 30 -21.33 -8.40 -6.36
C LYS A 30 -20.69 -7.25 -5.59
N LEU A 31 -20.40 -7.45 -4.30
CA LEU A 31 -19.70 -6.46 -3.47
C LEU A 31 -18.27 -6.22 -3.99
N PHE A 32 -17.55 -7.27 -4.38
CA PHE A 32 -16.23 -7.16 -5.00
C PHE A 32 -16.26 -6.32 -6.28
N SER A 33 -17.33 -6.43 -7.10
CA SER A 33 -17.49 -5.66 -8.31
C SER A 33 -17.61 -4.14 -8.12
N LEU A 34 -17.83 -3.67 -6.86
CA LEU A 34 -17.81 -2.24 -6.52
C LEU A 34 -16.40 -1.63 -6.67
N GLY A 35 -15.36 -2.46 -6.56
CA GLY A 35 -13.99 -2.00 -6.67
C GLY A 35 -13.59 -1.03 -5.56
N LEU A 36 -12.52 -0.27 -5.78
CA LEU A 36 -12.00 0.68 -4.79
C LEU A 36 -13.02 1.74 -4.37
N ASP A 37 -13.89 2.18 -5.26
CA ASP A 37 -14.91 3.18 -4.96
C ASP A 37 -15.96 2.66 -3.95
N GLY A 38 -16.08 1.34 -3.82
CA GLY A 38 -16.97 0.69 -2.86
C GLY A 38 -16.39 0.55 -1.44
N ILE A 39 -15.07 0.68 -1.27
CA ILE A 39 -14.42 0.46 0.04
C ILE A 39 -15.03 1.34 1.14
N PRO A 40 -15.22 2.66 0.98
CA PRO A 40 -15.81 3.48 2.05
C PRO A 40 -17.21 3.04 2.49
N LEU A 41 -18.00 2.49 1.55
CA LEU A 41 -19.32 1.95 1.88
C LEU A 41 -19.24 0.64 2.66
N LEU A 42 -18.28 -0.23 2.27
CA LEU A 42 -18.02 -1.49 2.97
C LEU A 42 -17.49 -1.26 4.39
N GLU A 43 -16.57 -0.30 4.56
CA GLU A 43 -16.03 0.11 5.87
C GLU A 43 -17.13 0.67 6.76
N SER A 44 -17.98 1.55 6.24
CA SER A 44 -19.13 2.07 7.00
C SER A 44 -20.11 0.97 7.41
N ALA A 45 -20.33 -0.04 6.57
CA ALA A 45 -21.15 -1.19 6.91
C ALA A 45 -20.48 -2.06 7.98
N TRP A 46 -19.17 -2.24 7.91
CA TRP A 46 -18.37 -2.95 8.90
C TRP A 46 -18.43 -2.29 10.27
N GLU A 47 -18.30 -0.96 10.33
CA GLU A 47 -18.37 -0.18 11.57
C GLU A 47 -19.76 -0.23 12.22
N THR A 48 -20.81 -0.36 11.42
CA THR A 48 -22.20 -0.26 11.91
C THR A 48 -22.86 -1.60 12.21
N THR A 49 -22.25 -2.73 11.81
CA THR A 49 -22.82 -4.06 12.07
C THR A 49 -22.26 -4.66 13.36
N ASP A 50 -23.17 -5.23 14.20
CA ASP A 50 -22.80 -5.98 15.40
C ASP A 50 -22.59 -7.47 15.13
N ASN A 51 -22.84 -7.94 13.89
CA ASN A 51 -22.71 -9.34 13.51
C ASN A 51 -21.25 -9.65 13.14
N GLN A 52 -20.59 -10.45 13.97
CA GLN A 52 -19.17 -10.82 13.77
C GLN A 52 -18.91 -11.57 12.47
N ILE A 53 -19.86 -12.40 11.99
CA ILE A 53 -19.73 -13.12 10.72
C ILE A 53 -19.74 -12.12 9.56
N THR A 54 -20.70 -11.19 9.58
CA THR A 54 -20.81 -10.12 8.58
C THR A 54 -19.57 -9.24 8.59
N GLN A 55 -19.04 -8.87 9.77
CA GLN A 55 -17.79 -8.10 9.89
C GLN A 55 -16.61 -8.81 9.24
N SER A 56 -16.39 -10.08 9.60
CA SER A 56 -15.28 -10.86 9.02
C SER A 56 -15.41 -11.00 7.49
N ARG A 57 -16.62 -11.23 6.99
CA ARG A 57 -16.86 -11.37 5.55
C ARG A 57 -16.74 -10.03 4.79
N LEU A 58 -17.07 -8.89 5.44
CA LEU A 58 -16.79 -7.56 4.89
C LEU A 58 -15.29 -7.27 4.81
N GLU A 59 -14.52 -7.62 5.86
CA GLU A 59 -13.05 -7.54 5.84
C GLU A 59 -12.46 -8.35 4.68
N ASP A 60 -12.93 -9.57 4.47
CA ASP A 60 -12.47 -10.43 3.37
C ASP A 60 -12.74 -9.79 2.00
N VAL A 61 -13.90 -9.16 1.82
CA VAL A 61 -14.24 -8.46 0.58
C VAL A 61 -13.35 -7.23 0.37
N ILE A 62 -13.17 -6.40 1.40
CA ILE A 62 -12.30 -5.22 1.36
C ILE A 62 -10.87 -5.63 1.00
N ASN A 63 -10.32 -6.62 1.71
CA ASN A 63 -8.97 -7.14 1.46
C ASN A 63 -8.84 -7.69 0.03
N LYS A 64 -9.83 -8.42 -0.46
CA LYS A 64 -9.84 -8.97 -1.83
C LYS A 64 -9.83 -7.85 -2.88
N ILE A 65 -10.59 -6.76 -2.67
CA ILE A 65 -10.60 -5.59 -3.57
C ILE A 65 -9.22 -4.90 -3.57
N GLN A 66 -8.67 -4.62 -2.39
CA GLN A 66 -7.37 -3.96 -2.23
C GLN A 66 -6.25 -4.79 -2.86
N PHE A 67 -6.22 -6.09 -2.58
CA PHE A 67 -5.26 -7.03 -3.15
C PHE A 67 -5.34 -7.09 -4.67
N SER A 68 -6.55 -7.20 -5.23
CA SER A 68 -6.74 -7.25 -6.69
C SER A 68 -6.21 -5.98 -7.36
N ASN A 69 -6.45 -4.81 -6.78
CA ASN A 69 -5.93 -3.54 -7.30
C ASN A 69 -4.40 -3.49 -7.28
N VAL A 70 -3.77 -3.86 -6.16
CA VAL A 70 -2.30 -3.87 -6.05
C VAL A 70 -1.69 -4.86 -7.04
N LYS A 71 -2.28 -6.05 -7.18
CA LYS A 71 -1.87 -7.08 -8.13
C LYS A 71 -1.91 -6.55 -9.58
N ASP A 72 -3.01 -5.92 -9.98
CA ASP A 72 -3.18 -5.41 -11.34
C ASP A 72 -2.20 -4.28 -11.65
N ARG A 73 -1.94 -3.39 -10.68
CA ARG A 73 -0.93 -2.34 -10.78
C ARG A 73 0.48 -2.94 -10.88
N LEU A 74 0.79 -3.95 -10.09
CA LEU A 74 2.09 -4.63 -10.12
C LEU A 74 2.34 -5.32 -11.48
N ILE A 75 1.31 -6.00 -12.02
CA ILE A 75 1.39 -6.60 -13.36
C ILE A 75 1.68 -5.53 -14.42
N LYS A 76 0.97 -4.40 -14.39
CA LYS A 76 1.20 -3.27 -15.31
C LYS A 76 2.61 -2.70 -15.18
N TRP A 77 3.09 -2.51 -13.96
CA TRP A 77 4.45 -2.01 -13.70
C TRP A 77 5.52 -2.95 -14.29
N ILE A 78 5.35 -4.28 -14.11
CA ILE A 78 6.25 -5.28 -14.71
C ILE A 78 6.19 -5.21 -16.24
N GLN A 79 4.99 -5.13 -16.84
CA GLN A 79 4.80 -5.07 -18.28
C GLN A 79 5.38 -3.79 -18.90
N ASN A 80 5.40 -2.69 -18.16
CA ASN A 80 5.98 -1.41 -18.59
C ASN A 80 7.52 -1.36 -18.43
N GLY A 81 8.18 -2.46 -18.08
CA GLY A 81 9.64 -2.58 -18.06
C GLY A 81 10.31 -2.14 -16.76
N VAL A 82 9.58 -2.10 -15.64
CA VAL A 82 10.15 -1.92 -14.28
C VAL A 82 10.96 -0.60 -14.14
N GLN A 83 10.51 0.47 -14.80
CA GLN A 83 11.30 1.70 -14.88
C GLN A 83 11.27 2.55 -13.60
N ASP A 84 10.13 2.61 -12.92
CA ASP A 84 9.98 3.35 -11.66
C ASP A 84 10.12 2.40 -10.46
N LEU A 85 11.33 2.36 -9.88
CA LEU A 85 11.62 1.51 -8.71
C LEU A 85 10.86 1.97 -7.46
N LEU A 86 10.56 3.27 -7.34
CA LEU A 86 9.77 3.77 -6.21
C LEU A 86 8.34 3.26 -6.29
N GLU A 87 7.72 3.29 -7.48
CA GLU A 87 6.40 2.71 -7.69
C GLU A 87 6.37 1.23 -7.31
N GLY A 88 7.36 0.46 -7.78
CA GLY A 88 7.49 -0.96 -7.44
C GLY A 88 7.59 -1.20 -5.92
N ALA A 89 8.43 -0.43 -5.23
CA ALA A 89 8.59 -0.53 -3.78
C ALA A 89 7.31 -0.15 -3.01
N LEU A 90 6.58 0.86 -3.48
CA LEU A 90 5.29 1.27 -2.92
C LEU A 90 4.21 0.20 -3.12
N LEU A 91 4.16 -0.44 -4.28
CA LEU A 91 3.22 -1.54 -4.56
C LEU A 91 3.48 -2.75 -3.65
N VAL A 92 4.75 -3.11 -3.45
CA VAL A 92 5.13 -4.19 -2.51
C VAL A 92 4.75 -3.82 -1.08
N ALA A 93 5.00 -2.58 -0.66
CA ALA A 93 4.62 -2.12 0.68
C ALA A 93 3.10 -2.08 0.86
N LYS A 94 2.36 -1.68 -0.16
CA LYS A 94 0.89 -1.59 -0.13
C LYS A 94 0.20 -2.96 -0.07
N PHE A 95 0.88 -4.01 -0.54
CA PHE A 95 0.41 -5.38 -0.36
C PHE A 95 0.30 -5.77 1.12
N GLN A 96 1.28 -5.35 1.93
CA GLN A 96 1.31 -5.60 3.38
C GLN A 96 0.55 -4.54 4.18
N TYR A 97 0.54 -3.30 3.68
CA TYR A 97 -0.06 -2.13 4.32
C TYR A 97 -1.06 -1.47 3.35
N PRO A 98 -2.29 -1.99 3.21
CA PRO A 98 -3.26 -1.51 2.22
C PRO A 98 -3.57 -0.01 2.34
N ASP A 99 -3.56 0.54 3.56
CA ASP A 99 -3.85 1.94 3.87
C ASP A 99 -2.64 2.86 3.69
N LEU A 100 -1.54 2.34 3.11
CA LEU A 100 -0.33 3.12 2.87
C LEU A 100 -0.64 4.39 2.06
N ASP A 101 -0.28 5.54 2.61
CA ASP A 101 -0.29 6.83 1.91
C ASP A 101 0.93 6.92 0.98
N GLU A 102 0.73 6.47 -0.26
CA GLU A 102 1.77 6.49 -1.30
C GLU A 102 2.29 7.91 -1.57
N TYR A 103 1.40 8.92 -1.51
CA TYR A 103 1.78 10.31 -1.75
C TYR A 103 2.75 10.82 -0.67
N LYS A 104 2.44 10.56 0.59
CA LYS A 104 3.29 10.95 1.73
C LYS A 104 4.69 10.34 1.65
N ILE A 105 4.79 9.05 1.32
CA ILE A 105 6.10 8.39 1.17
C ILE A 105 6.86 8.96 -0.03
N THR A 106 6.19 9.14 -1.17
CA THR A 106 6.79 9.75 -2.36
C THR A 106 7.33 11.15 -2.08
N GLN A 107 6.60 12.00 -1.34
CA GLN A 107 7.07 13.33 -0.96
C GLN A 107 8.33 13.27 -0.07
N LYS A 108 8.40 12.33 0.88
CA LYS A 108 9.59 12.15 1.72
C LYS A 108 10.80 11.71 0.89
N VAL A 109 10.63 10.75 -0.02
CA VAL A 109 11.70 10.29 -0.93
C VAL A 109 12.17 11.42 -1.84
N ASN A 110 11.24 12.18 -2.44
CA ASN A 110 11.56 13.33 -3.28
C ASN A 110 12.31 14.44 -2.52
N SER A 111 11.98 14.63 -1.23
CA SER A 111 12.71 15.58 -0.38
C SER A 111 14.17 15.17 -0.18
N ILE A 112 14.43 13.88 0.05
CA ILE A 112 15.78 13.33 0.17
C ILE A 112 16.54 13.52 -1.16
N ALA A 113 15.92 13.12 -2.26
CA ALA A 113 16.50 13.28 -3.60
C ALA A 113 16.83 14.73 -3.92
N LYS A 114 15.94 15.66 -3.56
CA LYS A 114 16.17 17.10 -3.73
C LYS A 114 17.37 17.61 -2.93
N ASN A 115 17.52 17.15 -1.68
CA ASN A 115 18.67 17.54 -0.84
C ASN A 115 19.98 17.04 -1.44
N ILE A 116 20.02 15.81 -1.94
CA ILE A 116 21.17 15.26 -2.66
C ILE A 116 21.46 16.11 -3.91
N TRP A 117 20.44 16.40 -4.71
CA TRP A 117 20.60 17.11 -5.97
C TRP A 117 21.14 18.54 -5.77
N ILE A 118 20.78 19.23 -4.68
CA ILE A 118 21.26 20.58 -4.37
C ILE A 118 22.77 20.59 -4.06
N GLU A 119 23.30 19.52 -3.46
CA GLU A 119 24.72 19.42 -3.11
C GLU A 119 25.58 18.86 -4.25
N LEU A 120 24.97 18.22 -5.26
CA LEU A 120 25.68 17.73 -6.44
C LEU A 120 26.03 18.90 -7.38
N ASN A 121 27.25 18.86 -7.91
CA ASN A 121 27.67 19.81 -8.95
C ASN A 121 28.56 19.09 -9.99
N PRO A 122 28.59 19.57 -11.27
CA PRO A 122 29.29 18.90 -12.35
C PRO A 122 30.83 18.82 -12.19
N ALA A 123 31.41 19.51 -11.22
CA ALA A 123 32.85 19.48 -10.94
C ALA A 123 33.26 18.36 -10.00
N LEU A 124 32.30 17.68 -9.39
CA LEU A 124 32.57 16.57 -8.47
C LEU A 124 33.03 15.32 -9.24
N SER A 125 34.01 14.63 -8.68
CA SER A 125 34.35 13.29 -9.11
C SER A 125 33.30 12.28 -8.65
N PRO A 126 33.19 11.09 -9.26
CA PRO A 126 32.23 10.05 -8.84
C PRO A 126 32.35 9.65 -7.36
N LEU A 127 33.56 9.72 -6.79
CA LEU A 127 33.77 9.44 -5.36
C LEU A 127 33.19 10.55 -4.47
N GLU A 128 33.36 11.81 -4.87
CA GLU A 128 32.79 12.95 -4.15
C GLU A 128 31.27 12.94 -4.24
N GLU A 129 30.68 12.60 -5.40
CA GLU A 129 29.22 12.40 -5.53
C GLU A 129 28.71 11.32 -4.57
N ALA A 130 29.42 10.19 -4.47
CA ALA A 130 29.06 9.14 -3.51
C ALA A 130 29.17 9.61 -2.06
N HIS A 131 30.15 10.47 -1.72
CA HIS A 131 30.26 11.11 -0.40
C HIS A 131 29.09 12.03 -0.11
N VAL A 132 28.65 12.83 -1.08
CA VAL A 132 27.46 13.69 -0.95
C VAL A 132 26.21 12.84 -0.66
N VAL A 133 25.97 11.78 -1.43
CA VAL A 133 24.85 10.87 -1.22
C VAL A 133 24.87 10.29 0.21
N ASN A 134 26.04 9.78 0.63
CA ASN A 134 26.20 9.19 1.96
C ASN A 134 26.00 10.24 3.07
N HIS A 135 26.53 11.45 2.90
CA HIS A 135 26.36 12.55 3.85
C HIS A 135 24.87 12.89 4.02
N VAL A 136 24.17 13.13 2.93
CA VAL A 136 22.75 13.50 2.98
C VAL A 136 21.92 12.36 3.56
N PHE A 137 22.16 11.12 3.12
CA PHE A 137 21.34 9.97 3.52
C PHE A 137 21.56 9.61 4.99
N PHE A 138 22.81 9.43 5.40
CA PHE A 138 23.14 8.94 6.76
C PHE A 138 23.25 10.06 7.80
N GLN A 139 23.85 11.21 7.45
CA GLN A 139 24.10 12.25 8.44
C GLN A 139 22.95 13.26 8.51
N LEU A 140 22.45 13.75 7.35
CA LEU A 140 21.40 14.76 7.33
C LEU A 140 20.02 14.14 7.62
N HIS A 141 19.68 13.03 6.96
CA HIS A 141 18.40 12.34 7.15
C HIS A 141 18.42 11.28 8.26
N GLY A 142 19.58 10.90 8.76
CA GLY A 142 19.76 10.02 9.91
C GLY A 142 19.39 8.55 9.66
N PHE A 143 19.49 8.09 8.42
CA PHE A 143 19.31 6.67 8.14
C PHE A 143 20.46 5.83 8.70
N TYR A 144 20.17 4.63 9.17
CA TYR A 144 21.20 3.71 9.66
C TYR A 144 20.80 2.24 9.44
N GLY A 145 21.79 1.37 9.33
CA GLY A 145 21.59 -0.07 9.22
C GLY A 145 21.39 -0.74 10.60
N GLN A 146 20.59 -1.79 10.62
CA GLN A 146 20.42 -2.61 11.82
C GLN A 146 21.63 -3.54 11.98
N GLN A 147 22.28 -3.52 13.14
CA GLN A 147 23.41 -4.40 13.47
C GLN A 147 22.97 -5.70 14.18
N THR A 148 21.82 -6.26 13.81
CA THR A 148 21.34 -7.52 14.38
C THR A 148 21.49 -8.65 13.38
N GLN A 149 21.81 -9.86 13.85
CA GLN A 149 21.87 -11.06 13.00
C GLN A 149 20.48 -11.53 12.54
N GLN A 150 19.42 -10.98 13.08
CA GLN A 150 18.05 -11.34 12.76
C GLN A 150 17.46 -10.29 11.83
N LEU A 151 17.16 -10.71 10.60
CA LEU A 151 16.46 -9.86 9.62
C LEU A 151 15.04 -9.56 10.13
N ASP A 152 14.72 -8.29 10.18
CA ASP A 152 13.36 -7.83 10.46
C ASP A 152 12.69 -7.53 9.11
N ILE A 153 11.76 -8.41 8.71
CA ILE A 153 11.09 -8.32 7.40
C ILE A 153 10.37 -6.96 7.27
N ASP A 154 9.84 -6.43 8.36
CA ASP A 154 9.12 -5.16 8.34
C ASP A 154 10.01 -3.98 7.96
N LEU A 155 11.30 -4.03 8.28
CA LEU A 155 12.28 -3.01 7.88
C LEU A 155 12.65 -3.06 6.38
N GLY A 156 12.21 -4.09 5.67
CA GLY A 156 12.35 -4.19 4.20
C GLY A 156 11.32 -3.38 3.43
N TYR A 157 10.22 -2.96 4.06
CA TYR A 157 9.21 -2.15 3.40
C TYR A 157 9.56 -0.66 3.43
N ILE A 158 9.38 0.01 2.28
CA ILE A 158 9.81 1.41 2.10
C ILE A 158 9.14 2.38 3.08
N ASN A 159 7.89 2.16 3.46
CA ASN A 159 7.19 2.97 4.46
C ASN A 159 7.90 2.90 5.82
N ASN A 160 8.21 1.68 6.27
CA ASN A 160 8.85 1.46 7.55
C ASN A 160 10.28 1.99 7.56
N LEU A 161 11.04 1.80 6.47
CA LEU A 161 12.36 2.38 6.28
C LEU A 161 12.33 3.91 6.38
N ILE A 162 11.41 4.55 5.65
CA ILE A 162 11.30 6.01 5.62
C ILE A 162 10.85 6.59 6.96
N ASP A 163 9.97 5.91 7.69
CA ASP A 163 9.44 6.41 8.97
C ASP A 163 10.39 6.12 10.14
N SER A 164 10.96 4.93 10.21
CA SER A 164 11.90 4.56 11.29
C SER A 164 13.32 5.04 11.07
N LYS A 165 13.71 5.38 9.82
CA LYS A 165 15.09 5.65 9.39
C LYS A 165 16.03 4.44 9.54
N LYS A 166 15.50 3.27 9.78
CA LYS A 166 16.23 2.05 10.09
C LYS A 166 16.00 1.03 8.97
N GLY A 167 17.10 0.52 8.40
CA GLY A 167 17.09 -0.53 7.39
C GLY A 167 17.78 -1.81 7.88
N ASN A 168 17.54 -2.92 7.15
CA ASN A 168 18.25 -4.18 7.35
C ASN A 168 19.68 -4.09 6.81
#